data_f178925e22bc87bd5734d3c1c9f0c9a8
#
_entry.id   f178925e22bc87bd5734d3c1c9f0c9a8
#
_cell.length_a   1.000
_cell.length_b   1.000
_cell.length_c   1.000
_cell.angle_alpha   90.00
_cell.angle_beta   90.00
_cell.angle_gamma   90.00
#
_symmetry.space_group_name_H-M   'P 1'
#
loop_
_entity.id
_entity.type
_entity.pdbx_description
1 polymer ?
#
loop_
_entity_poly.entity_id
_entity_poly.type
_entity_poly.pdbx_seq_one_letter_code
_entity_poly.pdbx_strand_id
1 'polypeptide(L)'
;MEMVIRLKKIQDFARERMAFDPTGHDYWHADRVAKLAKTLYIEDHGESNTEALIIIEASAYLHDTIDDKLVSDIIFSQMEVEQLLDELCLSPASRENILYTIQHMSYSKNLTTQYDLSVEGQYVQDADRIDALGAIGIARTFAYGGHANNEIYNPKIPVIDVKNKNDYRNHPSTAINHFHEKLLKLEHSMNTEAGKEIAHERTLFMRQFLDQFMAEWQGNI
;
A
#
# COMPACT_ATOMS: atom_id res chain seq x y z
N MET A 1 -0.43 -16.70 24.35
CA MET A 1 -1.69 -16.23 23.69
C MET A 1 -1.71 -16.87 22.31
N GLU A 2 -2.79 -17.46 21.88
CA GLU A 2 -2.86 -18.09 20.56
C GLU A 2 -2.75 -17.04 19.46
N MET A 3 -2.10 -17.39 18.33
CA MET A 3 -1.87 -16.52 17.16
C MET A 3 -3.17 -15.86 16.67
N VAL A 4 -4.26 -16.63 16.62
CA VAL A 4 -5.58 -16.14 16.19
C VAL A 4 -6.09 -14.97 17.05
N ILE A 5 -5.87 -15.02 18.39
CA ILE A 5 -6.29 -13.96 19.31
C ILE A 5 -5.45 -12.69 19.10
N ARG A 6 -4.15 -12.85 18.86
CA ARG A 6 -3.26 -11.72 18.57
C ARG A 6 -3.68 -11.01 17.29
N LEU A 7 -3.86 -11.77 16.21
CA LEU A 7 -4.28 -11.23 14.93
C LEU A 7 -5.65 -10.53 15.01
N LYS A 8 -6.60 -11.13 15.74
CA LYS A 8 -7.92 -10.51 15.94
C LYS A 8 -7.83 -9.13 16.60
N LYS A 9 -7.00 -8.96 17.62
CA LYS A 9 -6.79 -7.64 18.26
C LYS A 9 -6.20 -6.62 17.29
N ILE A 10 -5.24 -7.01 16.45
CA ILE A 10 -4.65 -6.15 15.43
C ILE A 10 -5.71 -5.72 14.39
N GLN A 11 -6.51 -6.66 13.92
CA GLN A 11 -7.60 -6.40 12.97
C GLN A 11 -8.66 -5.45 13.55
N ASP A 12 -9.04 -5.64 14.81
CA ASP A 12 -10.02 -4.78 15.46
C ASP A 12 -9.47 -3.36 15.63
N PHE A 13 -8.22 -3.21 16.05
CA PHE A 13 -7.54 -1.92 16.11
C PHE A 13 -7.49 -1.22 14.74
N ALA A 14 -7.06 -1.91 13.69
CA ALA A 14 -7.01 -1.38 12.34
C ALA A 14 -8.40 -0.97 11.84
N ARG A 15 -9.43 -1.78 12.12
CA ARG A 15 -10.81 -1.49 11.75
C ARG A 15 -11.35 -0.22 12.40
N GLU A 16 -11.07 -0.01 13.69
CA GLU A 16 -11.48 1.20 14.41
C GLU A 16 -10.81 2.45 13.84
N ARG A 17 -9.53 2.36 13.45
CA ARG A 17 -8.76 3.51 12.94
C ARG A 17 -9.07 3.88 11.49
N MET A 18 -9.41 2.90 10.66
CA MET A 18 -9.62 3.09 9.22
C MET A 18 -11.10 2.98 8.80
N ALA A 19 -12.06 3.07 9.73
CA ALA A 19 -13.48 2.78 9.49
C ALA A 19 -14.17 3.70 8.47
N PHE A 20 -13.66 4.90 8.24
CA PHE A 20 -14.37 5.95 7.50
C PHE A 20 -13.54 6.62 6.39
N ASP A 21 -12.49 5.97 5.89
CA ASP A 21 -11.72 6.55 4.80
C ASP A 21 -12.34 6.26 3.42
N PRO A 22 -12.84 7.28 2.70
CA PRO A 22 -13.40 7.10 1.36
C PRO A 22 -12.33 7.08 0.26
N THR A 23 -11.04 7.25 0.60
CA THR A 23 -9.96 7.40 -0.38
C THR A 23 -9.34 6.07 -0.80
N GLY A 24 -9.81 4.96 -0.21
CA GLY A 24 -9.31 3.63 -0.48
C GLY A 24 -8.14 3.19 0.42
N HIS A 25 -7.88 3.95 1.51
CA HIS A 25 -7.02 3.54 2.63
C HIS A 25 -7.87 3.02 3.80
N ASP A 26 -8.90 2.28 3.48
CA ASP A 26 -9.84 1.70 4.43
C ASP A 26 -9.35 0.37 5.00
N TYR A 27 -10.08 -0.16 5.98
CA TYR A 27 -9.79 -1.49 6.55
C TYR A 27 -9.69 -2.59 5.47
N TRP A 28 -10.49 -2.51 4.42
CA TRP A 28 -10.50 -3.53 3.37
C TRP A 28 -9.25 -3.50 2.49
N HIS A 29 -8.61 -2.32 2.34
CA HIS A 29 -7.28 -2.22 1.78
C HIS A 29 -6.27 -2.99 2.62
N ALA A 30 -6.19 -2.73 3.92
CA ALA A 30 -5.28 -3.43 4.82
C ALA A 30 -5.53 -4.95 4.84
N ASP A 31 -6.79 -5.38 4.79
CA ASP A 31 -7.17 -6.79 4.72
C ASP A 31 -6.70 -7.47 3.41
N ARG A 32 -6.82 -6.79 2.26
CA ARG A 32 -6.29 -7.28 0.97
C ARG A 32 -4.77 -7.35 0.99
N VAL A 33 -4.10 -6.32 1.51
CA VAL A 33 -2.64 -6.29 1.65
C VAL A 33 -2.16 -7.43 2.54
N ALA A 34 -2.78 -7.66 3.69
CA ALA A 34 -2.42 -8.74 4.60
C ALA A 34 -2.57 -10.12 3.96
N LYS A 35 -3.68 -10.37 3.27
CA LYS A 35 -3.93 -11.62 2.55
C LYS A 35 -2.91 -11.86 1.46
N LEU A 36 -2.64 -10.84 0.64
CA LEU A 36 -1.70 -10.95 -0.47
C LEU A 36 -0.26 -11.15 0.05
N ALA A 37 0.21 -10.35 1.00
CA ALA A 37 1.54 -10.48 1.57
C ALA A 37 1.79 -11.87 2.16
N LYS A 38 0.79 -12.41 2.88
CA LYS A 38 0.83 -13.77 3.40
C LYS A 38 0.90 -14.82 2.30
N THR A 39 0.10 -14.68 1.23
CA THR A 39 0.10 -15.62 0.10
C THR A 39 1.47 -15.61 -0.57
N LEU A 40 2.02 -14.44 -0.92
CA LEU A 40 3.33 -14.30 -1.54
C LEU A 40 4.44 -14.95 -0.69
N TYR A 41 4.42 -14.69 0.63
CA TYR A 41 5.41 -15.28 1.53
C TYR A 41 5.32 -16.79 1.61
N ILE A 42 4.09 -17.33 1.68
CA ILE A 42 3.87 -18.78 1.76
C ILE A 42 4.29 -19.50 0.47
N GLU A 43 4.07 -18.89 -0.69
CA GLU A 43 4.51 -19.43 -1.98
C GLU A 43 6.03 -19.61 -2.03
N ASP A 44 6.78 -18.63 -1.51
CA ASP A 44 8.25 -18.65 -1.54
C ASP A 44 8.88 -19.45 -0.37
N HIS A 45 8.24 -19.47 0.81
CA HIS A 45 8.85 -19.97 2.06
C HIS A 45 8.07 -21.09 2.77
N GLY A 46 6.82 -21.36 2.36
CA GLY A 46 5.91 -22.28 3.04
C GLY A 46 5.31 -21.71 4.33
N GLU A 47 4.40 -22.46 4.96
CA GLU A 47 3.59 -22.01 6.10
C GLU A 47 4.25 -22.21 7.48
N SER A 48 5.45 -22.81 7.56
CA SER A 48 6.01 -23.29 8.83
C SER A 48 6.48 -22.18 9.79
N ASN A 49 6.82 -21.00 9.28
CA ASN A 49 7.32 -19.89 10.10
C ASN A 49 6.17 -19.01 10.60
N THR A 50 5.56 -19.41 11.71
CA THR A 50 4.43 -18.66 12.32
C THR A 50 4.82 -17.28 12.85
N GLU A 51 6.09 -17.04 13.22
CA GLU A 51 6.57 -15.73 13.65
C GLU A 51 6.66 -14.76 12.47
N ALA A 52 7.19 -15.19 11.33
CA ALA A 52 7.19 -14.38 10.12
C ALA A 52 5.77 -14.03 9.66
N LEU A 53 4.83 -14.98 9.69
CA LEU A 53 3.44 -14.72 9.31
C LEU A 53 2.76 -13.70 10.20
N ILE A 54 3.03 -13.70 11.52
CA ILE A 54 2.44 -12.68 12.41
C ILE A 54 3.07 -11.29 12.17
N ILE A 55 4.37 -11.21 11.86
CA ILE A 55 5.03 -9.95 11.47
C ILE A 55 4.39 -9.39 10.20
N ILE A 56 4.20 -10.22 9.18
CA ILE A 56 3.61 -9.85 7.90
C ILE A 56 2.18 -9.33 8.09
N GLU A 57 1.32 -10.14 8.73
CA GLU A 57 -0.09 -9.76 8.92
C GLU A 57 -0.23 -8.52 9.82
N ALA A 58 0.56 -8.41 10.89
CA ALA A 58 0.56 -7.25 11.76
C ALA A 58 1.00 -5.98 11.02
N SER A 59 2.13 -6.04 10.31
CA SER A 59 2.62 -4.89 9.52
C SER A 59 1.61 -4.47 8.46
N ALA A 60 0.98 -5.41 7.76
CA ALA A 60 -0.01 -5.14 6.75
C ALA A 60 -1.28 -4.47 7.29
N TYR A 61 -1.80 -4.91 8.46
CA TYR A 61 -2.95 -4.25 9.07
C TYR A 61 -2.64 -2.89 9.68
N LEU A 62 -1.38 -2.66 10.10
CA LEU A 62 -1.01 -1.46 10.84
C LEU A 62 -0.35 -0.36 9.99
N HIS A 63 0.05 -0.64 8.74
CA HIS A 63 0.90 0.28 7.95
C HIS A 63 0.27 1.66 7.72
N ASP A 64 -1.03 1.73 7.49
CA ASP A 64 -1.74 2.98 7.25
C ASP A 64 -2.23 3.66 8.55
N THR A 65 -2.22 2.96 9.69
CA THR A 65 -2.67 3.54 10.97
C THR A 65 -1.78 4.66 11.50
N ILE A 66 -0.58 4.80 10.94
CA ILE A 66 0.40 5.86 11.27
C ILE A 66 0.75 6.75 10.06
N ASP A 67 0.00 6.66 8.94
CA ASP A 67 0.26 7.51 7.76
C ASP A 67 -0.23 8.93 8.02
N ASP A 68 0.62 9.92 7.68
CA ASP A 68 0.36 11.36 7.87
C ASP A 68 -0.77 11.92 6.99
N LYS A 69 -1.34 11.11 6.11
CA LYS A 69 -2.56 11.43 5.35
C LYS A 69 -3.84 11.10 6.12
N LEU A 70 -3.77 10.12 7.02
CA LEU A 70 -4.92 9.57 7.73
C LEU A 70 -5.01 10.03 9.17
N VAL A 71 -3.88 10.37 9.80
CA VAL A 71 -3.84 10.75 11.22
C VAL A 71 -3.29 12.15 11.39
N SER A 72 -3.91 12.91 12.28
CA SER A 72 -3.49 14.28 12.61
C SER A 72 -2.32 14.34 13.59
N ASP A 73 -2.15 13.31 14.42
CA ASP A 73 -1.06 13.17 15.39
C ASP A 73 -0.36 11.81 15.20
N ILE A 74 0.72 11.83 14.41
CA ILE A 74 1.52 10.64 14.10
C ILE A 74 2.19 10.08 15.36
N ILE A 75 2.66 10.95 16.27
CA ILE A 75 3.36 10.52 17.49
C ILE A 75 2.40 9.75 18.39
N PHE A 76 1.21 10.29 18.59
CA PHE A 76 0.17 9.62 19.37
C PHE A 76 -0.22 8.28 18.74
N SER A 77 -0.45 8.24 17.44
CA SER A 77 -0.80 7.01 16.72
C SER A 77 0.31 5.95 16.80
N GLN A 78 1.57 6.36 16.73
CA GLN A 78 2.70 5.44 16.93
C GLN A 78 2.72 4.86 18.35
N MET A 79 2.51 5.68 19.38
CA MET A 79 2.45 5.22 20.77
C MET A 79 1.32 4.20 20.99
N GLU A 80 0.15 4.39 20.35
CA GLU A 80 -0.95 3.43 20.42
C GLU A 80 -0.62 2.09 19.75
N VAL A 81 0.07 2.13 18.60
CA VAL A 81 0.56 0.91 17.93
C VAL A 81 1.60 0.20 18.80
N GLU A 82 2.55 0.92 19.38
CA GLU A 82 3.54 0.36 20.30
C GLU A 82 2.88 -0.30 21.51
N GLN A 83 1.91 0.37 22.13
CA GLN A 83 1.13 -0.20 23.25
C GLN A 83 0.39 -1.48 22.82
N LEU A 84 -0.27 -1.48 21.67
CA LEU A 84 -0.92 -2.68 21.13
C LEU A 84 0.07 -3.84 20.98
N LEU A 85 1.25 -3.59 20.39
CA LEU A 85 2.27 -4.62 20.18
C LEU A 85 2.83 -5.15 21.52
N ASP A 86 2.94 -4.30 22.56
CA ASP A 86 3.32 -4.71 23.91
C ASP A 86 2.31 -5.67 24.52
N GLU A 87 1.02 -5.36 24.40
CA GLU A 87 -0.07 -6.21 24.90
C GLU A 87 -0.15 -7.58 24.21
N LEU A 88 0.36 -7.69 22.99
CA LEU A 88 0.36 -8.95 22.23
C LEU A 88 1.48 -9.91 22.65
N CYS A 89 2.39 -9.50 23.54
CA CYS A 89 3.52 -10.31 23.99
C CYS A 89 4.35 -10.90 22.82
N LEU A 90 4.61 -10.10 21.82
CA LEU A 90 5.54 -10.43 20.71
C LEU A 90 6.99 -10.34 21.21
N SER A 91 7.90 -11.03 20.53
CA SER A 91 9.33 -10.86 20.81
C SER A 91 9.77 -9.42 20.56
N PRO A 92 10.77 -8.89 21.28
CA PRO A 92 11.31 -7.55 20.97
C PRO A 92 11.72 -7.40 19.52
N ALA A 93 12.32 -8.42 18.92
CA ALA A 93 12.74 -8.42 17.52
C ALA A 93 11.54 -8.34 16.55
N SER A 94 10.46 -9.10 16.81
CA SER A 94 9.24 -9.04 15.99
C SER A 94 8.59 -7.66 16.06
N ARG A 95 8.54 -7.05 17.26
CA ARG A 95 7.98 -5.70 17.44
C ARG A 95 8.79 -4.64 16.70
N GLU A 96 10.12 -4.68 16.83
CA GLU A 96 11.02 -3.78 16.12
C GLU A 96 10.86 -3.91 14.60
N ASN A 97 10.78 -5.14 14.10
CA ASN A 97 10.56 -5.41 12.66
C ASN A 97 9.22 -4.83 12.17
N ILE A 98 8.13 -5.04 12.90
CA ILE A 98 6.82 -4.47 12.55
C ILE A 98 6.89 -2.94 12.51
N LEU A 99 7.40 -2.31 13.57
CA LEU A 99 7.50 -0.85 13.67
C LEU A 99 8.38 -0.26 12.56
N TYR A 100 9.54 -0.86 12.32
CA TYR A 100 10.42 -0.44 11.24
C TYR A 100 9.76 -0.54 9.87
N THR A 101 9.07 -1.65 9.60
CA THR A 101 8.35 -1.88 8.35
C THR A 101 7.30 -0.80 8.11
N ILE A 102 6.38 -0.59 9.05
CA ILE A 102 5.28 0.39 8.87
C ILE A 102 5.79 1.84 8.80
N GLN A 103 6.92 2.14 9.44
CA GLN A 103 7.53 3.46 9.37
C GLN A 103 8.22 3.76 8.04
N HIS A 104 8.72 2.74 7.31
CA HIS A 104 9.61 2.94 6.17
C HIS A 104 9.09 2.41 4.83
N MET A 105 8.01 1.61 4.79
CA MET A 105 7.53 0.97 3.56
C MET A 105 6.85 1.89 2.56
N SER A 106 6.36 3.07 2.98
CA SER A 106 5.51 3.91 2.14
C SER A 106 6.22 4.41 0.87
N TYR A 107 5.49 4.47 -0.25
CA TYR A 107 6.03 4.93 -1.53
C TYR A 107 6.67 6.33 -1.44
N SER A 108 6.00 7.29 -0.79
CA SER A 108 6.46 8.68 -0.73
C SER A 108 7.77 8.85 0.05
N LYS A 109 8.04 8.01 1.04
CA LYS A 109 9.31 8.00 1.79
C LYS A 109 10.45 7.41 0.96
N ASN A 110 10.13 6.43 0.10
CA ASN A 110 11.10 5.74 -0.74
C ASN A 110 11.44 6.49 -2.05
N LEU A 111 10.85 7.66 -2.32
CA LEU A 111 11.19 8.48 -3.49
C LEU A 111 12.61 9.07 -3.42
N THR A 112 13.09 9.40 -2.23
CA THR A 112 14.41 10.04 -2.02
C THR A 112 15.40 9.19 -1.25
N THR A 113 14.92 8.24 -0.45
CA THR A 113 15.74 7.38 0.40
C THR A 113 15.19 5.97 0.34
N GLN A 114 16.00 5.03 -0.12
CA GLN A 114 15.63 3.63 -0.08
C GLN A 114 15.96 3.06 1.31
N TYR A 115 14.97 2.38 1.91
CA TYR A 115 15.11 1.72 3.21
C TYR A 115 15.19 0.21 3.02
N ASP A 116 16.18 -0.42 3.67
CA ASP A 116 16.33 -1.88 3.64
C ASP A 116 15.34 -2.50 4.62
N LEU A 117 14.28 -3.10 4.10
CA LEU A 117 13.29 -3.82 4.88
C LEU A 117 13.73 -5.28 5.12
N SER A 118 13.27 -5.86 6.23
CA SER A 118 13.38 -7.30 6.46
C SER A 118 12.68 -8.09 5.35
N VAL A 119 12.90 -9.39 5.30
CA VAL A 119 12.21 -10.27 4.35
C VAL A 119 10.70 -10.12 4.49
N GLU A 120 10.16 -10.15 5.72
CA GLU A 120 8.73 -9.98 5.99
C GLU A 120 8.23 -8.61 5.52
N GLY A 121 8.97 -7.54 5.80
CA GLY A 121 8.65 -6.18 5.37
C GLY A 121 8.62 -6.00 3.86
N GLN A 122 9.48 -6.72 3.11
CA GLN A 122 9.49 -6.70 1.65
C GLN A 122 8.18 -7.27 1.07
N TYR A 123 7.67 -8.38 1.61
CA TYR A 123 6.37 -8.93 1.18
C TYR A 123 5.20 -8.01 1.47
N VAL A 124 5.22 -7.32 2.61
CA VAL A 124 4.18 -6.33 2.95
C VAL A 124 4.24 -5.13 2.01
N GLN A 125 5.44 -4.61 1.74
CA GLN A 125 5.62 -3.49 0.82
C GLN A 125 5.19 -3.84 -0.62
N ASP A 126 5.53 -5.03 -1.10
CA ASP A 126 5.11 -5.50 -2.41
C ASP A 126 3.58 -5.63 -2.49
N ALA A 127 2.96 -6.23 -1.49
CA ALA A 127 1.50 -6.39 -1.44
C ALA A 127 0.76 -5.06 -1.42
N ASP A 128 1.24 -4.06 -0.67
CA ASP A 128 0.67 -2.71 -0.66
C ASP A 128 0.79 -2.05 -2.05
N ARG A 129 1.97 -2.11 -2.67
CA ARG A 129 2.19 -1.59 -4.02
C ARG A 129 1.32 -2.29 -5.06
N ILE A 130 1.16 -3.61 -4.95
CA ILE A 130 0.32 -4.43 -5.85
C ILE A 130 -1.17 -4.11 -5.67
N ASP A 131 -1.65 -3.76 -4.46
CA ASP A 131 -3.05 -3.33 -4.25
C ASP A 131 -3.36 -1.99 -4.94
N ALA A 132 -2.34 -1.20 -5.28
CA ALA A 132 -2.46 -0.01 -6.12
C ALA A 132 -2.46 -0.32 -7.63
N LEU A 133 -2.35 -1.58 -8.04
CA LEU A 133 -2.31 -2.02 -9.45
C LEU A 133 -3.56 -2.82 -9.84
N GLY A 134 -3.75 -2.99 -11.14
CA GLY A 134 -4.85 -3.75 -11.72
C GLY A 134 -6.21 -3.11 -11.52
N ALA A 135 -7.28 -3.91 -11.51
CA ALA A 135 -8.66 -3.44 -11.43
C ALA A 135 -8.96 -2.67 -10.13
N ILE A 136 -8.43 -3.16 -8.99
CA ILE A 136 -8.57 -2.48 -7.69
C ILE A 136 -7.85 -1.14 -7.72
N GLY A 137 -6.62 -1.09 -8.24
CA GLY A 137 -5.84 0.14 -8.36
C GLY A 137 -6.52 1.18 -9.25
N ILE A 138 -7.13 0.77 -10.37
CA ILE A 138 -7.94 1.64 -11.22
C ILE A 138 -9.10 2.24 -10.43
N ALA A 139 -9.90 1.40 -9.76
CA ALA A 139 -11.06 1.85 -8.98
C ALA A 139 -10.65 2.84 -7.86
N ARG A 140 -9.59 2.53 -7.11
CA ARG A 140 -9.04 3.39 -6.06
C ARG A 140 -8.56 4.74 -6.61
N THR A 141 -7.90 4.74 -7.77
CA THR A 141 -7.41 5.97 -8.41
C THR A 141 -8.53 6.95 -8.71
N PHE A 142 -9.65 6.47 -9.26
CA PHE A 142 -10.79 7.34 -9.54
C PHE A 142 -11.57 7.73 -8.29
N ALA A 143 -11.70 6.85 -7.31
CA ALA A 143 -12.31 7.17 -6.01
C ALA A 143 -11.52 8.29 -5.29
N TYR A 144 -10.19 8.15 -5.21
CA TYR A 144 -9.31 9.17 -4.64
C TYR A 144 -9.38 10.47 -5.44
N GLY A 145 -9.31 10.40 -6.78
CA GLY A 145 -9.41 11.57 -7.65
C GLY A 145 -10.68 12.36 -7.43
N GLY A 146 -11.82 11.68 -7.33
CA GLY A 146 -13.11 12.31 -7.03
C GLY A 146 -13.14 12.97 -5.64
N HIS A 147 -12.58 12.32 -4.61
CA HIS A 147 -12.47 12.89 -3.27
C HIS A 147 -11.57 14.13 -3.24
N ALA A 148 -10.45 14.10 -3.96
CA ALA A 148 -9.48 15.20 -4.05
C ALA A 148 -9.90 16.32 -5.02
N ASN A 149 -11.07 16.22 -5.66
CA ASN A 149 -11.53 17.12 -6.72
C ASN A 149 -10.58 17.21 -7.93
N ASN A 150 -9.87 16.14 -8.23
CA ASN A 150 -9.04 16.04 -9.42
C ASN A 150 -9.90 15.73 -10.64
N GLU A 151 -9.55 16.32 -11.79
CA GLU A 151 -10.16 15.95 -13.07
C GLU A 151 -9.83 14.50 -13.41
N ILE A 152 -10.74 13.82 -14.10
CA ILE A 152 -10.46 12.47 -14.61
C ILE A 152 -9.30 12.53 -15.60
N TYR A 153 -9.38 13.41 -16.58
CA TYR A 153 -8.34 13.67 -17.58
C TYR A 153 -8.45 15.08 -18.13
N ASN A 154 -7.31 15.71 -18.33
CA ASN A 154 -7.21 17.02 -18.98
C ASN A 154 -5.94 17.07 -19.85
N PRO A 155 -6.05 17.13 -21.20
CA PRO A 155 -4.89 17.12 -22.09
C PRO A 155 -3.99 18.36 -21.95
N LYS A 156 -4.42 19.40 -21.24
CA LYS A 156 -3.62 20.61 -20.97
C LYS A 156 -2.75 20.46 -19.72
N ILE A 157 -2.97 19.45 -18.89
CA ILE A 157 -2.15 19.16 -17.72
C ILE A 157 -1.14 18.07 -18.09
N PRO A 158 0.16 18.42 -18.19
CA PRO A 158 1.16 17.44 -18.61
C PRO A 158 1.45 16.43 -17.49
N VAL A 159 1.80 15.21 -17.89
CA VAL A 159 2.40 14.22 -16.98
C VAL A 159 3.77 14.72 -16.56
N ILE A 160 4.09 14.65 -15.28
CA ILE A 160 5.41 15.02 -14.74
C ILE A 160 6.17 13.80 -14.21
N ASP A 161 7.49 13.94 -14.13
CA ASP A 161 8.32 12.96 -13.45
C ASP A 161 8.46 13.35 -11.96
N VAL A 162 7.71 12.65 -11.11
CA VAL A 162 7.68 12.88 -9.66
C VAL A 162 8.99 12.40 -9.04
N LYS A 163 9.77 13.32 -8.45
CA LYS A 163 11.09 13.02 -7.88
C LYS A 163 11.17 13.06 -6.36
N ASN A 164 10.20 13.69 -5.71
CA ASN A 164 10.18 13.86 -4.25
C ASN A 164 8.75 13.99 -3.72
N LYS A 165 8.62 13.96 -2.39
CA LYS A 165 7.33 14.04 -1.70
C LYS A 165 6.56 15.33 -2.02
N ASN A 166 7.25 16.46 -2.22
CA ASN A 166 6.61 17.73 -2.54
C ASN A 166 6.01 17.72 -3.94
N ASP A 167 6.77 17.23 -4.94
CA ASP A 167 6.26 17.06 -6.30
C ASP A 167 5.04 16.13 -6.28
N TYR A 168 5.14 14.99 -5.56
CA TYR A 168 4.07 14.02 -5.45
C TYR A 168 2.75 14.59 -4.89
N ARG A 169 2.83 15.55 -3.95
CA ARG A 169 1.64 16.05 -3.24
C ARG A 169 1.04 17.34 -3.82
N ASN A 170 1.84 18.19 -4.44
CA ASN A 170 1.48 19.58 -4.69
C ASN A 170 1.42 19.98 -6.16
N HIS A 171 1.69 19.08 -7.11
CA HIS A 171 1.55 19.43 -8.52
C HIS A 171 0.10 19.22 -9.01
N PRO A 172 -0.36 20.05 -9.96
CA PRO A 172 -1.61 19.78 -10.66
C PRO A 172 -1.52 18.46 -11.42
N SER A 173 -2.44 17.54 -11.16
CA SER A 173 -2.49 16.25 -11.83
C SER A 173 -3.94 15.83 -12.09
N THR A 174 -4.12 14.79 -12.90
CA THR A 174 -5.41 14.16 -13.16
C THR A 174 -5.37 12.70 -12.74
N ALA A 175 -6.55 12.05 -12.64
CA ALA A 175 -6.58 10.62 -12.36
C ALA A 175 -5.79 9.81 -13.40
N ILE A 176 -5.90 10.14 -14.69
CA ILE A 176 -5.14 9.48 -15.77
C ILE A 176 -3.64 9.79 -15.68
N ASN A 177 -3.24 11.02 -15.38
CA ASN A 177 -1.81 11.34 -15.22
C ASN A 177 -1.17 10.53 -14.10
N HIS A 178 -1.90 10.28 -13.00
CA HIS A 178 -1.40 9.50 -11.87
C HIS A 178 -0.95 8.08 -12.26
N PHE A 179 -1.56 7.47 -13.28
CA PHE A 179 -1.08 6.20 -13.81
C PHE A 179 0.36 6.30 -14.31
N HIS A 180 0.67 7.33 -15.08
CA HIS A 180 2.01 7.53 -15.64
C HIS A 180 3.01 8.08 -14.62
N GLU A 181 2.55 8.91 -13.70
CA GLU A 181 3.39 9.57 -12.69
C GLU A 181 3.84 8.60 -11.60
N LYS A 182 3.00 7.61 -11.24
CA LYS A 182 3.28 6.65 -10.17
C LYS A 182 2.98 5.21 -10.54
N LEU A 183 1.71 4.88 -10.88
CA LEU A 183 1.24 3.50 -10.80
C LEU A 183 2.00 2.55 -11.73
N LEU A 184 2.18 2.93 -12.99
CA LEU A 184 2.93 2.11 -13.96
C LEU A 184 4.42 1.96 -13.63
N LYS A 185 4.95 2.77 -12.72
CA LYS A 185 6.35 2.66 -12.25
C LYS A 185 6.50 1.67 -11.08
N LEU A 186 5.40 1.35 -10.39
CA LEU A 186 5.43 0.45 -9.22
C LEU A 186 5.91 -0.95 -9.57
N GLU A 187 5.62 -1.44 -10.78
CA GLU A 187 6.10 -2.74 -11.27
C GLU A 187 7.61 -2.92 -11.10
N HIS A 188 8.39 -1.85 -11.33
CA HIS A 188 9.86 -1.89 -11.23
C HIS A 188 10.39 -1.73 -9.81
N SER A 189 9.53 -1.57 -8.83
CA SER A 189 9.89 -1.35 -7.43
C SER A 189 9.59 -2.55 -6.52
N MET A 190 9.25 -3.70 -7.09
CA MET A 190 8.98 -4.92 -6.34
C MET A 190 10.27 -5.56 -5.83
N ASN A 191 10.22 -6.08 -4.61
CA ASN A 191 11.35 -6.71 -3.94
C ASN A 191 11.43 -8.21 -4.26
N THR A 192 10.28 -8.91 -4.28
CA THR A 192 10.17 -10.37 -4.36
C THR A 192 9.85 -10.84 -5.78
N GLU A 193 10.24 -12.06 -6.16
CA GLU A 193 9.94 -12.58 -7.50
C GLU A 193 8.43 -12.79 -7.71
N ALA A 194 7.73 -13.37 -6.72
CA ALA A 194 6.27 -13.52 -6.78
C ALA A 194 5.57 -12.16 -6.87
N GLY A 195 6.05 -11.13 -6.16
CA GLY A 195 5.56 -9.77 -6.26
C GLY A 195 5.75 -9.17 -7.66
N LYS A 196 6.90 -9.40 -8.30
CA LYS A 196 7.18 -8.92 -9.67
C LYS A 196 6.22 -9.52 -10.70
N GLU A 197 5.95 -10.81 -10.61
CA GLU A 197 5.04 -11.51 -11.54
C GLU A 197 3.63 -10.93 -11.48
N ILE A 198 3.05 -10.82 -10.27
CA ILE A 198 1.70 -10.25 -10.09
C ILE A 198 1.65 -8.77 -10.48
N ALA A 199 2.67 -7.99 -10.11
CA ALA A 199 2.75 -6.58 -10.48
C ALA A 199 2.78 -6.39 -12.00
N HIS A 200 3.53 -7.24 -12.72
CA HIS A 200 3.58 -7.23 -14.17
C HIS A 200 2.20 -7.47 -14.80
N GLU A 201 1.52 -8.55 -14.40
CA GLU A 201 0.18 -8.88 -14.91
C GLU A 201 -0.83 -7.75 -14.67
N ARG A 202 -0.83 -7.19 -13.45
CA ARG A 202 -1.73 -6.09 -13.10
C ARG A 202 -1.40 -4.81 -13.87
N THR A 203 -0.12 -4.54 -14.12
CA THR A 203 0.31 -3.40 -14.94
C THR A 203 -0.09 -3.55 -16.40
N LEU A 204 0.00 -4.75 -16.97
CA LEU A 204 -0.51 -5.01 -18.33
C LEU A 204 -2.01 -4.70 -18.43
N PHE A 205 -2.80 -5.12 -17.45
CA PHE A 205 -4.23 -4.80 -17.41
C PHE A 205 -4.49 -3.30 -17.34
N MET A 206 -3.70 -2.55 -16.55
CA MET A 206 -3.81 -1.09 -16.48
C MET A 206 -3.47 -0.42 -17.81
N ARG A 207 -2.47 -0.91 -18.53
CA ARG A 207 -2.12 -0.40 -19.88
C ARG A 207 -3.27 -0.61 -20.85
N GLN A 208 -3.89 -1.79 -20.86
CA GLN A 208 -5.08 -2.07 -21.68
C GLN A 208 -6.24 -1.12 -21.35
N PHE A 209 -6.49 -0.86 -20.05
CA PHE A 209 -7.49 0.12 -19.63
C PHE A 209 -7.17 1.53 -20.16
N LEU A 210 -5.91 1.98 -20.06
CA LEU A 210 -5.51 3.29 -20.55
C LEU A 210 -5.65 3.42 -22.08
N ASP A 211 -5.28 2.38 -22.82
CA ASP A 211 -5.42 2.36 -24.28
C ASP A 211 -6.91 2.47 -24.67
N GLN A 212 -7.79 1.72 -24.01
CA GLN A 212 -9.23 1.80 -24.23
C GLN A 212 -9.80 3.17 -23.84
N PHE A 213 -9.41 3.71 -22.68
CA PHE A 213 -9.82 5.03 -22.22
C PHE A 213 -9.43 6.13 -23.23
N MET A 214 -8.21 6.08 -23.76
CA MET A 214 -7.74 7.08 -24.71
C MET A 214 -8.42 6.96 -26.08
N ALA A 215 -8.75 5.74 -26.53
CA ALA A 215 -9.51 5.52 -27.75
C ALA A 215 -10.92 6.14 -27.64
N GLU A 216 -11.60 5.87 -26.53
CA GLU A 216 -12.93 6.44 -26.26
C GLU A 216 -12.89 7.96 -26.12
N TRP A 217 -11.88 8.49 -25.42
CA TRP A 217 -11.70 9.94 -25.28
C TRP A 217 -11.53 10.66 -26.61
N GLN A 218 -10.87 10.05 -27.57
CA GLN A 218 -10.66 10.57 -28.93
C GLN A 218 -11.85 10.31 -29.87
N GLY A 219 -12.88 9.59 -29.42
CA GLY A 219 -14.00 9.17 -30.24
C GLY A 219 -13.67 8.05 -31.23
N ASN A 220 -12.55 7.38 -31.04
CA ASN A 220 -12.18 6.20 -31.80
C ASN A 220 -12.79 4.97 -31.14
N ILE A 221 -13.62 4.22 -31.87
CA ILE A 221 -14.34 3.05 -31.35
C ILE A 221 -13.65 1.78 -31.84
#